data_9ce136a001d3969a0eb9f9961dc5488a
#
_entry.id   9ce136a001d3969a0eb9f9961dc5488a
#
_cell.length_a   1.000
_cell.length_b   1.000
_cell.length_c   1.000
_cell.angle_alpha   90.00
_cell.angle_beta   90.00
_cell.angle_gamma   90.00
#
_symmetry.space_group_name_H-M   'P 1'
#
loop_
_entity.id
_entity.type
_entity.pdbx_description
1 polymer ?
#
loop_
_entity_poly.entity_id
_entity_poly.type
_entity_poly.pdbx_seq_one_letter_code
_entity_poly.pdbx_strand_id
1 'polypeptide(L)'
;MHNIWLIAKREYTERIRTKGFLIATILIPLLMGGGFFGVATLASKAKTTSHIAVVTSQPQVAEDLKRELENGKDSKMTVDLLPASTPHTVLDQEMANKQLDGYLVIVPATVAGQRPTFDFTPRSTADIATSTAIEEALHHVLTREYLAEKGVSESETAALMTPVTLNILGKNGEHGNSRTSFLVAYVLFFLMYMVVLLYGMNVARSIIEEKTSRVFEVLLATIKPDELLAGKILGVGAVGLTQVGIWMVAAGLLAARMGATSGIQLSTPQVVFFIVYFALGYALYSAVAASLGAMTNSEQELQQLNMFMMIPLFFSMLMLMPVVTNPNSMLSRIISQIPFCAPLLMDLRISISMPQPWEIALSIGLILVTIYAVLWVSSRIYRVGILMYGKKPNLPEILRWLKYS
;
A
#
# COMPACT_ATOMS: atom_id res chain seq x y z
N MET A 1 -0.79 34.55 19.61
CA MET A 1 -1.31 34.18 18.29
C MET A 1 -0.56 34.82 17.12
N HIS A 2 -0.19 36.10 17.22
CA HIS A 2 0.55 36.81 16.16
C HIS A 2 1.91 36.14 15.83
N ASN A 3 2.69 35.77 16.85
CA ASN A 3 3.99 35.10 16.67
C ASN A 3 3.85 33.74 15.99
N ILE A 4 2.85 32.96 16.38
CA ILE A 4 2.58 31.64 15.77
C ILE A 4 2.34 31.79 14.26
N TRP A 5 1.54 32.79 13.87
CA TRP A 5 1.26 33.05 12.45
C TRP A 5 2.51 33.50 11.68
N LEU A 6 3.33 34.36 12.26
CA LEU A 6 4.56 34.80 11.61
C LEU A 6 5.54 33.65 11.37
N ILE A 7 5.71 32.79 12.38
CA ILE A 7 6.55 31.59 12.28
C ILE A 7 5.99 30.64 11.23
N ALA A 8 4.69 30.35 11.29
CA ALA A 8 4.04 29.47 10.32
C ALA A 8 4.16 29.99 8.88
N LYS A 9 3.98 31.29 8.68
CA LYS A 9 4.15 31.92 7.36
C LYS A 9 5.60 31.81 6.87
N ARG A 10 6.58 32.03 7.74
CA ARG A 10 8.00 31.88 7.41
C ARG A 10 8.32 30.45 7.00
N GLU A 11 7.98 29.47 7.85
CA GLU A 11 8.20 28.04 7.57
C GLU A 11 7.54 27.60 6.26
N TYR A 12 6.31 28.06 6.01
CA TYR A 12 5.60 27.77 4.76
C TYR A 12 6.31 28.36 3.54
N THR A 13 6.63 29.65 3.56
CA THR A 13 7.22 30.33 2.40
C THR A 13 8.64 29.87 2.09
N GLU A 14 9.44 29.58 3.11
CA GLU A 14 10.79 29.03 2.93
C GLU A 14 10.74 27.65 2.26
N ARG A 15 9.83 26.77 2.70
CA ARG A 15 9.77 25.36 2.23
C ARG A 15 9.14 25.21 0.85
N ILE A 16 8.06 25.95 0.56
CA ILE A 16 7.37 25.83 -0.74
C ILE A 16 8.25 26.28 -1.92
N ARG A 17 9.23 27.13 -1.65
CA ARG A 17 10.20 27.61 -2.64
C ARG A 17 11.42 26.71 -2.82
N THR A 18 11.55 25.65 -2.04
CA THR A 18 12.69 24.75 -2.14
C THR A 18 12.59 23.88 -3.39
N LYS A 19 13.74 23.60 -4.00
CA LYS A 19 13.82 22.60 -5.10
C LYS A 19 13.32 21.24 -4.64
N GLY A 20 13.54 20.87 -3.37
CA GLY A 20 13.07 19.62 -2.78
C GLY A 20 11.55 19.50 -2.79
N PHE A 21 10.81 20.58 -2.47
CA PHE A 21 9.35 20.60 -2.54
C PHE A 21 8.86 20.38 -3.98
N LEU A 22 9.42 21.10 -4.94
CA LEU A 22 9.02 20.97 -6.35
C LEU A 22 9.29 19.57 -6.90
N ILE A 23 10.49 19.03 -6.60
CA ILE A 23 10.87 17.66 -7.00
C ILE A 23 9.93 16.64 -6.35
N ALA A 24 9.70 16.73 -5.05
CA ALA A 24 8.82 15.78 -4.35
C ALA A 24 7.37 15.86 -4.87
N THR A 25 6.87 17.07 -5.17
CA THR A 25 5.52 17.27 -5.69
C THR A 25 5.30 16.61 -7.03
N ILE A 26 6.32 16.57 -7.89
CA ILE A 26 6.24 15.96 -9.23
C ILE A 26 6.68 14.49 -9.19
N LEU A 27 7.78 14.20 -8.52
CA LEU A 27 8.43 12.88 -8.57
C LEU A 27 7.62 11.80 -7.83
N ILE A 28 7.01 12.12 -6.68
CA ILE A 28 6.27 11.13 -5.90
C ILE A 28 5.06 10.57 -6.68
N PRO A 29 4.13 11.38 -7.23
CA PRO A 29 3.04 10.86 -8.04
C PRO A 29 3.51 10.15 -9.31
N LEU A 30 4.60 10.64 -9.92
CA LEU A 30 5.16 10.05 -11.13
C LEU A 30 5.77 8.65 -10.84
N LEU A 31 6.49 8.49 -9.72
CA LEU A 31 7.01 7.20 -9.31
C LEU A 31 5.90 6.24 -8.88
N MET A 32 4.88 6.73 -8.18
CA MET A 32 3.73 5.92 -7.78
C MET A 32 2.87 5.50 -8.96
N GLY A 33 2.45 6.46 -9.79
CA GLY A 33 1.65 6.19 -10.99
C GLY A 33 2.47 5.47 -12.06
N GLY A 34 3.61 6.01 -12.43
CA GLY A 34 4.49 5.45 -13.46
C GLY A 34 5.09 4.11 -13.06
N GLY A 35 5.49 3.94 -11.79
CA GLY A 35 6.00 2.68 -11.27
C GLY A 35 4.92 1.61 -11.28
N PHE A 36 3.74 1.91 -10.77
CA PHE A 36 2.62 0.95 -10.75
C PHE A 36 2.17 0.57 -12.16
N PHE A 37 1.92 1.56 -13.04
CA PHE A 37 1.57 1.29 -14.44
C PHE A 37 2.71 0.66 -15.21
N GLY A 38 3.96 1.05 -14.95
CA GLY A 38 5.15 0.47 -15.56
C GLY A 38 5.31 -1.00 -15.19
N VAL A 39 5.21 -1.34 -13.90
CA VAL A 39 5.27 -2.74 -13.45
C VAL A 39 4.08 -3.53 -13.95
N ALA A 40 2.87 -2.99 -13.93
CA ALA A 40 1.68 -3.66 -14.47
C ALA A 40 1.78 -3.92 -15.98
N THR A 41 2.31 -2.96 -16.76
CA THR A 41 2.53 -3.13 -18.21
C THR A 41 3.71 -4.05 -18.52
N LEU A 42 4.77 -4.02 -17.71
CA LEU A 42 5.89 -4.96 -17.83
C LEU A 42 5.45 -6.37 -17.44
N ALA A 43 4.69 -6.52 -16.37
CA ALA A 43 4.13 -7.80 -15.96
C ALA A 43 3.16 -8.37 -17.01
N SER A 44 2.30 -7.53 -17.60
CA SER A 44 1.40 -7.96 -18.69
C SER A 44 2.13 -8.25 -20.01
N LYS A 45 3.29 -7.64 -20.24
CA LYS A 45 4.15 -7.89 -21.41
C LYS A 45 5.19 -8.98 -21.16
N ALA A 46 5.54 -9.24 -19.92
CA ALA A 46 6.35 -10.39 -19.55
C ALA A 46 5.49 -11.65 -19.69
N LYS A 47 5.20 -12.01 -20.97
CA LYS A 47 4.62 -13.31 -21.29
C LYS A 47 5.63 -14.33 -20.79
N THR A 48 5.25 -15.09 -19.80
CA THR A 48 6.08 -16.16 -19.28
C THR A 48 6.22 -17.17 -20.42
N THR A 49 7.38 -17.19 -21.05
CA THR A 49 7.70 -18.24 -22.02
C THR A 49 8.17 -19.42 -21.18
N SER A 50 7.25 -20.29 -20.80
CA SER A 50 7.57 -21.49 -20.04
C SER A 50 7.57 -22.70 -20.98
N HIS A 51 8.62 -23.49 -20.94
CA HIS A 51 8.76 -24.74 -21.64
C HIS A 51 8.46 -25.90 -20.68
N ILE A 52 7.37 -26.60 -20.89
CA ILE A 52 6.93 -27.70 -20.01
C ILE A 52 6.80 -29.00 -20.80
N ALA A 53 7.13 -30.08 -20.14
CA ALA A 53 6.88 -31.43 -20.66
C ALA A 53 5.63 -32.04 -20.03
N VAL A 54 4.77 -32.66 -20.82
CA VAL A 54 3.61 -33.40 -20.34
C VAL A 54 3.84 -34.90 -20.58
N VAL A 55 3.92 -35.66 -19.51
CA VAL A 55 4.18 -37.08 -19.52
C VAL A 55 2.87 -37.83 -19.28
N THR A 56 2.41 -38.59 -20.25
CA THR A 56 1.12 -39.26 -20.13
C THR A 56 0.98 -40.52 -20.98
N SER A 57 0.10 -41.41 -20.56
CA SER A 57 -0.42 -42.52 -21.36
C SER A 57 -1.73 -42.18 -22.07
N GLN A 58 -2.28 -40.97 -21.85
CA GLN A 58 -3.57 -40.52 -22.44
C GLN A 58 -3.30 -39.38 -23.47
N PRO A 59 -3.09 -39.73 -24.75
CA PRO A 59 -2.67 -38.73 -25.74
C PRO A 59 -3.73 -37.66 -26.03
N GLN A 60 -5.03 -38.00 -25.94
CA GLN A 60 -6.11 -37.00 -26.20
C GLN A 60 -6.13 -35.88 -25.19
N VAL A 61 -6.10 -36.19 -23.89
CA VAL A 61 -6.06 -35.18 -22.80
C VAL A 61 -4.81 -34.33 -22.93
N ALA A 62 -3.67 -34.91 -23.28
CA ALA A 62 -2.42 -34.19 -23.45
C ALA A 62 -2.44 -33.25 -24.66
N GLU A 63 -3.03 -33.65 -25.78
CA GLU A 63 -3.17 -32.76 -26.95
C GLU A 63 -4.12 -31.60 -26.69
N ASP A 64 -5.24 -31.83 -26.02
CA ASP A 64 -6.18 -30.77 -25.67
C ASP A 64 -5.57 -29.82 -24.66
N LEU A 65 -4.84 -30.31 -23.66
CA LEU A 65 -4.10 -29.50 -22.71
C LEU A 65 -3.01 -28.69 -23.42
N LYS A 66 -2.26 -29.29 -24.35
CA LYS A 66 -1.26 -28.59 -25.16
C LYS A 66 -1.90 -27.44 -25.93
N ARG A 67 -3.02 -27.66 -26.60
CA ARG A 67 -3.75 -26.64 -27.35
C ARG A 67 -4.22 -25.51 -26.47
N GLU A 68 -4.75 -25.80 -25.28
CA GLU A 68 -5.23 -24.81 -24.33
C GLU A 68 -4.08 -23.94 -23.79
N LEU A 69 -2.95 -24.55 -23.44
CA LEU A 69 -1.76 -23.87 -22.92
C LEU A 69 -1.03 -23.04 -23.99
N GLU A 70 -0.89 -23.56 -25.22
CA GLU A 70 -0.22 -22.86 -26.31
C GLU A 70 -1.07 -21.71 -26.90
N ASN A 71 -2.42 -21.84 -26.87
CA ASN A 71 -3.35 -20.81 -27.37
C ASN A 71 -3.82 -19.83 -26.28
N GLY A 72 -3.39 -19.99 -25.04
CA GLY A 72 -3.72 -19.11 -23.93
C GLY A 72 -3.37 -17.65 -24.22
N LYS A 73 -4.32 -16.72 -23.95
CA LYS A 73 -4.16 -15.28 -24.26
C LYS A 73 -3.00 -14.61 -23.52
N ASP A 74 -2.63 -15.12 -22.37
CA ASP A 74 -1.70 -14.46 -21.45
C ASP A 74 -0.34 -15.15 -21.29
N SER A 75 -0.15 -16.36 -21.84
CA SER A 75 1.12 -17.11 -21.76
C SER A 75 1.51 -17.70 -23.11
N LYS A 76 2.78 -17.57 -23.47
CA LYS A 76 3.38 -18.36 -24.53
C LYS A 76 4.05 -19.57 -23.88
N MET A 77 3.26 -20.63 -23.64
CA MET A 77 3.82 -21.91 -23.21
C MET A 77 4.16 -22.75 -24.42
N THR A 78 5.29 -23.43 -24.36
CA THR A 78 5.64 -24.49 -25.30
C THR A 78 5.49 -25.82 -24.57
N VAL A 79 4.73 -26.74 -25.13
CA VAL A 79 4.40 -28.02 -24.48
C VAL A 79 4.95 -29.17 -25.29
N ASP A 80 5.85 -29.93 -24.71
CA ASP A 80 6.35 -31.19 -25.28
C ASP A 80 5.59 -32.36 -24.71
N LEU A 81 5.03 -33.20 -25.60
CA LEU A 81 4.33 -34.41 -25.20
C LEU A 81 5.31 -35.57 -25.15
N LEU A 82 5.43 -36.20 -24.00
CA LEU A 82 6.33 -37.34 -23.79
C LEU A 82 5.55 -38.58 -23.34
N PRO A 83 5.99 -39.78 -23.76
CA PRO A 83 5.35 -41.01 -23.35
C PRO A 83 5.54 -41.29 -21.85
N ALA A 84 4.59 -42.00 -21.24
CA ALA A 84 4.63 -42.36 -19.82
C ALA A 84 5.87 -43.21 -19.42
N SER A 85 6.57 -43.78 -20.40
CA SER A 85 7.83 -44.53 -20.17
C SER A 85 9.06 -43.63 -19.96
N THR A 86 8.94 -42.30 -20.11
CA THR A 86 10.06 -41.37 -19.96
C THR A 86 10.57 -41.37 -18.51
N PRO A 87 11.85 -41.68 -18.25
CA PRO A 87 12.37 -41.71 -16.90
C PRO A 87 12.40 -40.29 -16.28
N HIS A 88 11.98 -40.15 -15.04
CA HIS A 88 12.02 -38.85 -14.31
C HIS A 88 13.46 -38.26 -14.24
N THR A 89 14.49 -39.12 -14.19
CA THR A 89 15.89 -38.72 -14.17
C THR A 89 16.30 -37.92 -15.42
N VAL A 90 15.70 -38.20 -16.58
CA VAL A 90 15.95 -37.43 -17.81
C VAL A 90 15.31 -36.04 -17.71
N LEU A 91 14.08 -35.97 -17.23
CA LEU A 91 13.35 -34.73 -17.05
C LEU A 91 14.04 -33.80 -16.00
N ASP A 92 14.54 -34.40 -14.92
CA ASP A 92 15.30 -33.67 -13.89
C ASP A 92 16.62 -33.12 -14.45
N GLN A 93 17.30 -33.87 -15.36
CA GLN A 93 18.49 -33.38 -16.05
C GLN A 93 18.16 -32.24 -17.03
N GLU A 94 17.08 -32.34 -17.80
CA GLU A 94 16.65 -31.28 -18.70
C GLU A 94 16.24 -30.00 -17.94
N MET A 95 15.58 -30.13 -16.76
CA MET A 95 15.33 -29.00 -15.88
C MET A 95 16.62 -28.39 -15.31
N ALA A 96 17.60 -29.22 -14.90
CA ALA A 96 18.90 -28.76 -14.42
C ALA A 96 19.68 -28.01 -15.53
N ASN A 97 19.55 -28.46 -16.78
CA ASN A 97 20.14 -27.83 -17.97
C ASN A 97 19.34 -26.61 -18.48
N LYS A 98 18.26 -26.22 -17.80
CA LYS A 98 17.37 -25.11 -18.19
C LYS A 98 16.68 -25.30 -19.55
N GLN A 99 16.51 -26.53 -20.01
CA GLN A 99 15.79 -26.87 -21.22
C GLN A 99 14.29 -26.96 -20.96
N LEU A 100 13.89 -27.37 -19.73
CA LEU A 100 12.52 -27.40 -19.25
C LEU A 100 12.36 -26.51 -18.01
N ASP A 101 11.20 -25.87 -17.90
CA ASP A 101 10.78 -25.08 -16.73
C ASP A 101 9.96 -25.91 -15.73
N GLY A 102 9.49 -27.08 -16.17
CA GLY A 102 8.77 -28.04 -15.35
C GLY A 102 8.23 -29.20 -16.18
N TYR A 103 7.76 -30.22 -15.51
CA TYR A 103 7.02 -31.31 -16.16
C TYR A 103 5.76 -31.70 -15.38
N LEU A 104 4.71 -32.05 -16.13
CA LEU A 104 3.43 -32.52 -15.64
C LEU A 104 3.29 -33.99 -15.92
N VAL A 105 3.05 -34.82 -14.91
CA VAL A 105 2.76 -36.25 -15.04
C VAL A 105 1.26 -36.46 -14.87
N ILE A 106 0.63 -37.03 -15.89
CA ILE A 106 -0.78 -37.42 -15.83
C ILE A 106 -0.83 -38.90 -15.50
N VAL A 107 -1.28 -39.22 -14.29
CA VAL A 107 -1.46 -40.60 -13.83
C VAL A 107 -2.91 -41.00 -14.08
N PRO A 108 -3.17 -42.00 -14.95
CA PRO A 108 -4.52 -42.46 -15.23
C PRO A 108 -5.17 -43.06 -13.98
N ALA A 109 -6.48 -42.88 -13.86
CA ALA A 109 -7.24 -43.49 -12.78
C ALA A 109 -7.16 -45.03 -12.86
N THR A 110 -6.83 -45.67 -11.75
CA THR A 110 -6.76 -47.13 -11.63
C THR A 110 -8.12 -47.78 -11.40
N VAL A 111 -9.14 -47.00 -11.01
CA VAL A 111 -10.51 -47.46 -10.72
C VAL A 111 -11.50 -46.73 -11.62
N ALA A 112 -12.42 -47.45 -12.21
CA ALA A 112 -13.47 -46.87 -13.03
C ALA A 112 -14.30 -45.85 -12.22
N GLY A 113 -14.40 -44.60 -12.71
CA GLY A 113 -15.10 -43.47 -12.06
C GLY A 113 -14.22 -42.57 -11.19
N GLN A 114 -12.93 -42.86 -11.02
CA GLN A 114 -11.99 -41.93 -10.42
C GLN A 114 -11.41 -41.00 -11.50
N ARG A 115 -11.06 -39.78 -11.07
CA ARG A 115 -10.38 -38.82 -11.94
C ARG A 115 -8.87 -39.11 -11.99
N PRO A 116 -8.19 -38.81 -13.12
CA PRO A 116 -6.74 -38.88 -13.17
C PRO A 116 -6.11 -37.93 -12.17
N THR A 117 -4.93 -38.28 -11.66
CA THR A 117 -4.11 -37.39 -10.81
C THR A 117 -3.09 -36.66 -11.67
N PHE A 118 -2.80 -35.41 -11.29
CA PHE A 118 -1.90 -34.50 -12.01
C PHE A 118 -0.79 -34.07 -11.07
N ASP A 119 0.42 -34.51 -11.33
CA ASP A 119 1.59 -34.18 -10.53
C ASP A 119 2.49 -33.24 -11.32
N PHE A 120 2.52 -31.96 -10.93
CA PHE A 120 3.38 -30.96 -11.55
C PHE A 120 4.63 -30.75 -10.74
N THR A 121 5.79 -30.89 -11.39
CA THR A 121 7.11 -30.64 -10.81
C THR A 121 7.71 -29.40 -11.49
N PRO A 122 7.64 -28.21 -10.88
CA PRO A 122 8.24 -26.99 -11.42
C PRO A 122 9.75 -26.96 -11.14
N ARG A 123 10.52 -26.30 -11.99
CA ARG A 123 11.94 -26.00 -11.74
C ARG A 123 12.11 -25.07 -10.52
N SER A 124 11.16 -24.20 -10.27
CA SER A 124 11.10 -23.32 -9.10
C SER A 124 9.72 -23.41 -8.45
N THR A 125 9.69 -23.74 -7.16
CA THR A 125 8.44 -23.77 -6.38
C THR A 125 7.78 -22.41 -6.23
N ALA A 126 8.47 -21.33 -6.61
CA ALA A 126 7.94 -19.97 -6.63
C ALA A 126 7.26 -19.58 -7.95
N ASP A 127 7.21 -20.47 -8.94
CA ASP A 127 6.53 -20.23 -10.22
C ASP A 127 5.01 -20.47 -10.10
N ILE A 128 4.36 -19.51 -9.43
CA ILE A 128 2.90 -19.52 -9.23
C ILE A 128 2.17 -19.32 -10.56
N ALA A 129 2.75 -18.53 -11.48
CA ALA A 129 2.10 -18.19 -12.75
C ALA A 129 1.90 -19.44 -13.64
N THR A 130 2.94 -20.25 -13.81
CA THR A 130 2.87 -21.50 -14.59
C THR A 130 1.93 -22.51 -13.93
N SER A 131 2.01 -22.65 -12.58
CA SER A 131 1.13 -23.56 -11.85
C SER A 131 -0.35 -23.19 -12.02
N THR A 132 -0.69 -21.91 -11.86
CA THR A 132 -2.08 -21.41 -12.02
C THR A 132 -2.58 -21.61 -13.46
N ALA A 133 -1.75 -21.33 -14.45
CA ALA A 133 -2.12 -21.51 -15.85
C ALA A 133 -2.37 -23.00 -16.19
N ILE A 134 -1.57 -23.92 -15.64
CA ILE A 134 -1.78 -25.38 -15.79
C ILE A 134 -3.08 -25.81 -15.11
N GLU A 135 -3.34 -25.34 -13.87
CA GLU A 135 -4.58 -25.65 -13.16
C GLU A 135 -5.82 -25.17 -13.92
N GLU A 136 -5.79 -23.95 -14.45
CA GLU A 136 -6.90 -23.39 -15.23
C GLU A 136 -7.12 -24.16 -16.54
N ALA A 137 -6.04 -24.46 -17.27
CA ALA A 137 -6.11 -25.26 -18.51
C ALA A 137 -6.63 -26.68 -18.25
N LEU A 138 -6.17 -27.34 -17.20
CA LEU A 138 -6.67 -28.65 -16.77
C LEU A 138 -8.15 -28.62 -16.44
N HIS A 139 -8.58 -27.59 -15.68
CA HIS A 139 -9.99 -27.43 -15.35
C HIS A 139 -10.85 -27.26 -16.60
N HIS A 140 -10.39 -26.47 -17.58
CA HIS A 140 -11.08 -26.29 -18.87
C HIS A 140 -11.17 -27.58 -19.67
N VAL A 141 -10.05 -28.31 -19.83
CA VAL A 141 -9.99 -29.55 -20.60
C VAL A 141 -10.88 -30.63 -19.96
N LEU A 142 -10.75 -30.87 -18.66
CA LEU A 142 -11.52 -31.88 -17.95
C LEU A 142 -13.03 -31.58 -17.92
N THR A 143 -13.38 -30.28 -17.79
CA THR A 143 -14.80 -29.88 -17.82
C THR A 143 -15.39 -30.11 -19.22
N ARG A 144 -14.63 -29.75 -20.27
CA ARG A 144 -15.05 -29.98 -21.67
C ARG A 144 -15.24 -31.48 -21.95
N GLU A 145 -14.30 -32.33 -21.53
CA GLU A 145 -14.38 -33.78 -21.69
C GLU A 145 -15.60 -34.36 -20.95
N TYR A 146 -15.81 -33.96 -19.71
CA TYR A 146 -16.96 -34.40 -18.91
C TYR A 146 -18.31 -34.00 -19.53
N LEU A 147 -18.42 -32.77 -20.04
CA LEU A 147 -19.63 -32.27 -20.68
C LEU A 147 -19.89 -32.99 -22.01
N ALA A 148 -18.84 -33.29 -22.77
CA ALA A 148 -18.92 -34.09 -24.01
C ALA A 148 -19.41 -35.53 -23.75
N GLU A 149 -18.91 -36.19 -22.69
CA GLU A 149 -19.41 -37.51 -22.25
C GLU A 149 -20.91 -37.49 -21.88
N LYS A 150 -21.39 -36.34 -21.37
CA LYS A 150 -22.84 -36.17 -21.05
C LYS A 150 -23.69 -35.78 -22.25
N GLY A 151 -23.12 -35.70 -23.45
CA GLY A 151 -23.83 -35.37 -24.67
C GLY A 151 -24.13 -33.86 -24.83
N VAL A 152 -23.44 -32.99 -24.09
CA VAL A 152 -23.56 -31.54 -24.25
C VAL A 152 -22.80 -31.14 -25.53
N SER A 153 -23.41 -30.33 -26.37
CA SER A 153 -22.79 -29.86 -27.62
C SER A 153 -21.62 -28.90 -27.34
N GLU A 154 -20.68 -28.82 -28.27
CA GLU A 154 -19.50 -27.93 -28.14
C GLU A 154 -19.90 -26.48 -28.01
N SER A 155 -20.97 -26.02 -28.67
CA SER A 155 -21.50 -24.67 -28.57
C SER A 155 -22.10 -24.36 -27.18
N GLU A 156 -22.78 -25.31 -26.58
CA GLU A 156 -23.33 -25.21 -25.23
C GLU A 156 -22.19 -25.21 -24.18
N THR A 157 -21.20 -26.09 -24.39
CA THR A 157 -20.00 -26.14 -23.54
C THR A 157 -19.26 -24.81 -23.58
N ALA A 158 -19.04 -24.22 -24.75
CA ALA A 158 -18.41 -22.89 -24.88
C ALA A 158 -19.22 -21.79 -24.19
N ALA A 159 -20.56 -21.84 -24.27
CA ALA A 159 -21.43 -20.87 -23.58
C ALA A 159 -21.34 -21.04 -22.05
N LEU A 160 -21.30 -22.28 -21.53
CA LEU A 160 -21.18 -22.57 -20.10
C LEU A 160 -19.80 -22.19 -19.53
N MET A 161 -18.74 -22.31 -20.34
CA MET A 161 -17.37 -21.95 -19.96
C MET A 161 -17.05 -20.46 -20.14
N THR A 162 -17.96 -19.68 -20.72
CA THR A 162 -17.77 -18.22 -20.85
C THR A 162 -17.73 -17.59 -19.44
N PRO A 163 -16.69 -16.84 -19.10
CA PRO A 163 -16.61 -16.21 -17.79
C PRO A 163 -17.81 -15.30 -17.53
N VAL A 164 -18.48 -15.51 -16.40
CA VAL A 164 -19.58 -14.65 -15.99
C VAL A 164 -19.02 -13.30 -15.58
N THR A 165 -19.36 -12.25 -16.32
CA THR A 165 -19.00 -10.88 -15.95
C THR A 165 -19.99 -10.36 -14.90
N LEU A 166 -19.51 -10.19 -13.66
CA LEU A 166 -20.28 -9.54 -12.61
C LEU A 166 -20.24 -8.02 -12.80
N ASN A 167 -21.37 -7.43 -13.11
CA ASN A 167 -21.52 -5.99 -13.05
C ASN A 167 -21.74 -5.57 -11.60
N ILE A 168 -20.71 -5.03 -10.97
CA ILE A 168 -20.79 -4.55 -9.59
C ILE A 168 -21.42 -3.16 -9.63
N LEU A 169 -22.63 -3.06 -9.11
CA LEU A 169 -23.35 -1.79 -8.97
C LEU A 169 -23.06 -1.22 -7.58
N GLY A 170 -22.57 0.01 -7.52
CA GLY A 170 -22.46 0.77 -6.28
C GLY A 170 -23.85 1.06 -5.69
N LYS A 171 -23.90 1.49 -4.41
CA LYS A 171 -25.17 1.81 -3.72
C LYS A 171 -26.09 2.79 -4.48
N ASN A 172 -25.54 3.59 -5.39
CA ASN A 172 -26.25 4.59 -6.19
C ASN A 172 -26.53 4.11 -7.64
N GLY A 173 -26.38 2.81 -7.93
CA GLY A 173 -26.59 2.27 -9.28
C GLY A 173 -25.46 2.58 -10.28
N GLU A 174 -24.35 3.16 -9.82
CA GLU A 174 -23.18 3.42 -10.66
C GLU A 174 -22.39 2.14 -10.86
N HIS A 175 -21.86 1.95 -12.08
CA HIS A 175 -20.98 0.82 -12.37
C HIS A 175 -19.67 0.97 -11.59
N GLY A 176 -19.54 0.25 -10.47
CA GLY A 176 -18.34 0.19 -9.65
C GLY A 176 -17.39 -0.91 -10.15
N ASN A 177 -16.17 -0.56 -10.43
CA ASN A 177 -15.11 -1.56 -10.66
C ASN A 177 -14.34 -1.74 -9.35
N SER A 178 -14.48 -2.90 -8.70
CA SER A 178 -13.77 -3.21 -7.44
C SER A 178 -12.27 -2.98 -7.53
N ARG A 179 -11.68 -3.26 -8.69
CA ARG A 179 -10.25 -3.06 -8.94
C ARG A 179 -9.88 -1.58 -8.90
N THR A 180 -10.71 -0.72 -9.50
CA THR A 180 -10.48 0.73 -9.51
C THR A 180 -10.68 1.33 -8.11
N SER A 181 -11.73 0.91 -7.39
CA SER A 181 -11.97 1.36 -6.01
C SER A 181 -10.83 0.96 -5.07
N PHE A 182 -10.31 -0.26 -5.22
CA PHE A 182 -9.12 -0.70 -4.49
C PHE A 182 -7.91 0.16 -4.81
N LEU A 183 -7.65 0.45 -6.10
CA LEU A 183 -6.52 1.27 -6.52
C LEU A 183 -6.60 2.69 -5.95
N VAL A 184 -7.77 3.30 -5.97
CA VAL A 184 -8.00 4.63 -5.40
C VAL A 184 -7.72 4.62 -3.89
N ALA A 185 -8.29 3.67 -3.16
CA ALA A 185 -8.07 3.54 -1.72
C ALA A 185 -6.58 3.29 -1.38
N TYR A 186 -5.91 2.45 -2.16
CA TYR A 186 -4.47 2.17 -2.02
C TYR A 186 -3.62 3.42 -2.25
N VAL A 187 -3.91 4.17 -3.32
CA VAL A 187 -3.19 5.41 -3.63
C VAL A 187 -3.38 6.46 -2.54
N LEU A 188 -4.62 6.66 -2.06
CA LEU A 188 -4.90 7.59 -0.96
C LEU A 188 -4.18 7.18 0.32
N PHE A 189 -4.24 5.91 0.70
CA PHE A 189 -3.52 5.36 1.84
C PHE A 189 -2.01 5.63 1.74
N PHE A 190 -1.42 5.34 0.59
CA PHE A 190 0.02 5.49 0.39
C PHE A 190 0.46 6.96 0.32
N LEU A 191 -0.36 7.82 -0.27
CA LEU A 191 -0.14 9.28 -0.24
C LEU A 191 -0.14 9.80 1.19
N MET A 192 -1.13 9.41 1.99
CA MET A 192 -1.21 9.79 3.40
C MET A 192 0.01 9.29 4.18
N TYR A 193 0.37 8.01 3.99
CA TYR A 193 1.56 7.41 4.61
C TYR A 193 2.82 8.21 4.30
N MET A 194 3.07 8.52 3.02
CA MET A 194 4.25 9.26 2.58
C MET A 194 4.29 10.69 3.11
N VAL A 195 3.15 11.38 3.06
CA VAL A 195 3.11 12.79 3.49
C VAL A 195 3.27 12.91 5.00
N VAL A 196 2.62 12.07 5.79
CA VAL A 196 2.79 12.04 7.25
C VAL A 196 4.24 11.77 7.62
N LEU A 197 4.87 10.79 6.97
CA LEU A 197 6.26 10.43 7.21
C LEU A 197 7.22 11.58 6.84
N LEU A 198 7.10 12.12 5.62
CA LEU A 198 8.00 13.16 5.12
C LEU A 198 7.89 14.45 5.94
N TYR A 199 6.68 14.93 6.17
CA TYR A 199 6.48 16.20 6.85
C TYR A 199 6.65 16.09 8.36
N GLY A 200 6.31 14.95 8.97
CA GLY A 200 6.66 14.69 10.37
C GLY A 200 8.16 14.77 10.60
N MET A 201 8.97 14.10 9.77
CA MET A 201 10.43 14.16 9.85
C MET A 201 11.00 15.54 9.57
N ASN A 202 10.39 16.31 8.68
CA ASN A 202 10.82 17.67 8.38
C ASN A 202 10.67 18.61 9.59
N VAL A 203 9.66 18.40 10.45
CA VAL A 203 9.53 19.13 11.72
C VAL A 203 10.71 18.84 12.63
N ALA A 204 11.06 17.56 12.82
CA ALA A 204 12.18 17.17 13.67
C ALA A 204 13.53 17.73 13.17
N ARG A 205 13.80 17.62 11.86
CA ARG A 205 15.02 18.17 11.25
C ARG A 205 15.14 19.68 11.44
N SER A 206 14.06 20.41 11.20
CA SER A 206 14.02 21.86 11.39
C SER A 206 14.37 22.27 12.83
N ILE A 207 13.99 21.48 13.82
CA ILE A 207 14.33 21.73 15.22
C ILE A 207 15.83 21.50 15.46
N ILE A 208 16.40 20.42 14.90
CA ILE A 208 17.83 20.12 15.02
C ILE A 208 18.68 21.20 14.32
N GLU A 209 18.31 21.62 13.12
CA GLU A 209 18.99 22.68 12.37
C GLU A 209 19.07 23.99 13.15
N GLU A 210 17.96 24.42 13.75
CA GLU A 210 17.93 25.63 14.57
C GLU A 210 18.71 25.45 15.87
N LYS A 211 18.66 24.25 16.49
CA LYS A 211 19.41 23.91 17.69
C LYS A 211 20.93 23.99 17.43
N THR A 212 21.39 23.39 16.32
CA THR A 212 22.82 23.38 15.96
C THR A 212 23.34 24.73 15.52
N SER A 213 22.52 25.55 14.89
CA SER A 213 22.90 26.94 14.46
C SER A 213 22.80 27.99 15.56
N ARG A 214 22.39 27.62 16.78
CA ARG A 214 22.16 28.54 17.94
C ARG A 214 21.14 29.65 17.67
N VAL A 215 20.38 29.57 16.58
CA VAL A 215 19.32 30.54 16.27
C VAL A 215 18.25 30.54 17.36
N PHE A 216 18.10 29.43 18.07
CA PHE A 216 17.21 29.36 19.23
C PHE A 216 17.47 30.34 20.32
N GLU A 217 18.73 30.68 20.62
CA GLU A 217 19.06 31.62 21.67
C GLU A 217 18.47 33.01 21.38
N VAL A 218 18.48 33.41 20.11
CA VAL A 218 17.90 34.69 19.66
C VAL A 218 16.36 34.61 19.62
N LEU A 219 15.79 33.50 19.14
CA LEU A 219 14.34 33.35 19.05
C LEU A 219 13.67 33.26 20.43
N LEU A 220 14.27 32.54 21.38
CA LEU A 220 13.72 32.40 22.73
C LEU A 220 13.83 33.70 23.58
N ALA A 221 14.65 34.64 23.17
CA ALA A 221 14.66 35.99 23.80
C ALA A 221 13.36 36.76 23.54
N THR A 222 12.62 36.41 22.47
CA THR A 222 11.44 37.16 22.02
C THR A 222 10.16 36.35 21.92
N ILE A 223 10.26 35.01 21.81
CA ILE A 223 9.14 34.11 21.52
C ILE A 223 9.11 32.95 22.53
N LYS A 224 7.93 32.58 22.99
CA LYS A 224 7.76 31.40 23.86
C LYS A 224 8.02 30.08 23.09
N PRO A 225 8.66 29.07 23.73
CA PRO A 225 8.91 27.75 23.08
C PRO A 225 7.66 27.12 22.48
N ASP A 226 6.52 27.23 23.17
CA ASP A 226 5.25 26.65 22.72
C ASP A 226 4.71 27.34 21.45
N GLU A 227 4.90 28.69 21.34
CA GLU A 227 4.51 29.42 20.13
C GLU A 227 5.41 29.05 18.92
N LEU A 228 6.70 28.83 19.20
CA LEU A 228 7.64 28.39 18.17
C LEU A 228 7.31 27.02 17.66
N LEU A 229 7.05 26.04 18.55
CA LEU A 229 6.63 24.69 18.22
C LEU A 229 5.32 24.67 17.41
N ALA A 230 4.31 25.39 17.90
CA ALA A 230 3.02 25.48 17.22
C ALA A 230 3.14 26.11 15.83
N GLY A 231 3.92 27.19 15.70
CA GLY A 231 4.17 27.84 14.42
C GLY A 231 4.86 26.92 13.40
N LYS A 232 5.85 26.13 13.85
CA LYS A 232 6.53 25.15 13.00
C LYS A 232 5.57 24.04 12.52
N ILE A 233 4.83 23.43 13.43
CA ILE A 233 3.87 22.37 13.08
C ILE A 233 2.84 22.92 12.08
N LEU A 234 2.28 24.10 12.32
CA LEU A 234 1.30 24.70 11.41
C LEU A 234 1.91 25.07 10.05
N GLY A 235 3.11 25.65 10.03
CA GLY A 235 3.79 26.07 8.80
C GLY A 235 4.14 24.88 7.91
N VAL A 236 4.77 23.86 8.47
CA VAL A 236 5.12 22.63 7.74
C VAL A 236 3.87 21.85 7.32
N GLY A 237 2.82 21.82 8.16
CA GLY A 237 1.53 21.22 7.83
C GLY A 237 0.83 21.90 6.67
N ALA A 238 0.89 23.22 6.60
CA ALA A 238 0.34 23.97 5.46
C ALA A 238 1.06 23.62 4.14
N VAL A 239 2.37 23.36 4.17
CA VAL A 239 3.12 22.86 3.00
C VAL A 239 2.60 21.49 2.58
N GLY A 240 2.41 20.56 3.53
CA GLY A 240 1.85 19.24 3.27
C GLY A 240 0.43 19.30 2.68
N LEU A 241 -0.44 20.15 3.25
CA LEU A 241 -1.79 20.37 2.71
C LEU A 241 -1.75 20.94 1.28
N THR A 242 -0.84 21.88 1.01
CA THR A 242 -0.67 22.44 -0.34
C THR A 242 -0.24 21.34 -1.33
N GLN A 243 0.69 20.47 -0.95
CA GLN A 243 1.15 19.38 -1.79
C GLN A 243 0.05 18.38 -2.07
N VAL A 244 -0.68 17.97 -1.05
CA VAL A 244 -1.85 17.09 -1.17
C VAL A 244 -2.92 17.74 -2.07
N GLY A 245 -3.21 19.03 -1.87
CA GLY A 245 -4.13 19.78 -2.72
C GLY A 245 -3.73 19.77 -4.19
N ILE A 246 -2.45 19.98 -4.50
CA ILE A 246 -1.92 19.88 -5.87
C ILE A 246 -2.16 18.49 -6.44
N TRP A 247 -1.87 17.44 -5.67
CA TRP A 247 -2.06 16.05 -6.11
C TRP A 247 -3.54 15.70 -6.34
N MET A 248 -4.43 16.16 -5.47
CA MET A 248 -5.88 15.96 -5.61
C MET A 248 -6.43 16.66 -6.86
N VAL A 249 -5.99 17.90 -7.12
CA VAL A 249 -6.37 18.63 -8.35
C VAL A 249 -5.83 17.92 -9.59
N ALA A 250 -4.56 17.51 -9.57
CA ALA A 250 -3.95 16.78 -10.68
C ALA A 250 -4.67 15.45 -10.97
N ALA A 251 -5.00 14.68 -9.92
CA ALA A 251 -5.76 13.43 -10.03
C ALA A 251 -7.17 13.67 -10.59
N GLY A 252 -7.87 14.70 -10.12
CA GLY A 252 -9.20 15.09 -10.62
C GLY A 252 -9.18 15.50 -12.10
N LEU A 253 -8.19 16.30 -12.50
CA LEU A 253 -8.01 16.68 -13.91
C LEU A 253 -7.69 15.47 -14.80
N LEU A 254 -6.86 14.56 -14.33
CA LEU A 254 -6.54 13.33 -15.05
C LEU A 254 -7.77 12.43 -15.20
N ALA A 255 -8.52 12.23 -14.12
CA ALA A 255 -9.78 11.47 -14.15
C ALA A 255 -10.80 12.08 -15.12
N ALA A 256 -10.97 13.40 -15.11
CA ALA A 256 -11.84 14.11 -16.05
C ALA A 256 -11.40 13.94 -17.52
N ARG A 257 -10.09 13.92 -17.78
CA ARG A 257 -9.53 13.68 -19.13
C ARG A 257 -9.72 12.24 -19.61
N MET A 258 -9.61 11.27 -18.72
CA MET A 258 -9.78 9.84 -19.04
C MET A 258 -11.25 9.46 -19.26
N GLY A 259 -12.20 10.34 -18.93
CA GLY A 259 -13.63 10.15 -19.13
C GLY A 259 -14.27 9.12 -18.19
N ALA A 260 -15.57 8.93 -18.35
CA ALA A 260 -16.38 7.99 -17.54
C ALA A 260 -15.92 6.52 -17.64
N THR A 261 -15.12 6.19 -18.65
CA THR A 261 -14.58 4.83 -18.88
C THR A 261 -13.49 4.43 -17.89
N SER A 262 -12.86 5.41 -17.20
CA SER A 262 -11.78 5.12 -16.23
C SER A 262 -12.29 4.52 -14.90
N GLY A 263 -13.58 4.69 -14.58
CA GLY A 263 -14.16 4.23 -13.31
C GLY A 263 -13.57 4.91 -12.06
N ILE A 264 -12.70 5.92 -12.22
CA ILE A 264 -12.09 6.65 -11.11
C ILE A 264 -13.07 7.75 -10.68
N GLN A 265 -13.78 7.52 -9.59
CA GLN A 265 -14.66 8.52 -8.99
C GLN A 265 -14.23 8.72 -7.53
N LEU A 266 -13.80 9.94 -7.20
CA LEU A 266 -13.56 10.36 -5.84
C LEU A 266 -14.87 10.97 -5.30
N SER A 267 -15.48 10.32 -4.33
CA SER A 267 -16.68 10.87 -3.69
C SER A 267 -16.31 12.05 -2.78
N THR A 268 -17.17 13.04 -2.68
CA THR A 268 -16.97 14.20 -1.79
C THR A 268 -16.64 13.79 -0.34
N PRO A 269 -17.33 12.80 0.29
CA PRO A 269 -16.96 12.34 1.62
C PRO A 269 -15.53 11.79 1.72
N GLN A 270 -15.07 11.04 0.72
CA GLN A 270 -13.69 10.52 0.72
C GLN A 270 -12.67 11.65 0.76
N VAL A 271 -12.85 12.67 -0.07
CA VAL A 271 -11.95 13.85 -0.10
C VAL A 271 -11.96 14.60 1.24
N VAL A 272 -13.14 14.85 1.80
CA VAL A 272 -13.27 15.56 3.07
C VAL A 272 -12.62 14.80 4.21
N PHE A 273 -12.91 13.51 4.35
CA PHE A 273 -12.31 12.69 5.41
C PHE A 273 -10.82 12.48 5.21
N PHE A 274 -10.35 12.34 3.98
CA PHE A 274 -8.91 12.31 3.69
C PHE A 274 -8.21 13.55 4.23
N ILE A 275 -8.74 14.77 3.97
CA ILE A 275 -8.16 16.02 4.48
C ILE A 275 -8.20 16.07 6.02
N VAL A 276 -9.32 15.65 6.62
CA VAL A 276 -9.47 15.61 8.08
C VAL A 276 -8.46 14.66 8.71
N TYR A 277 -8.38 13.41 8.25
CA TYR A 277 -7.47 12.41 8.80
C TYR A 277 -6.01 12.73 8.48
N PHE A 278 -5.73 13.36 7.33
CA PHE A 278 -4.43 13.90 7.04
C PHE A 278 -4.01 14.95 8.08
N ALA A 279 -4.87 15.96 8.33
CA ALA A 279 -4.54 17.03 9.29
C ALA A 279 -4.31 16.47 10.70
N LEU A 280 -5.16 15.54 11.15
CA LEU A 280 -5.05 14.88 12.45
C LEU A 280 -3.80 13.99 12.55
N GLY A 281 -3.55 13.16 11.55
CA GLY A 281 -2.38 12.29 11.49
C GLY A 281 -1.09 13.10 11.44
N TYR A 282 -1.04 14.11 10.57
CA TYR A 282 0.08 15.02 10.51
C TYR A 282 0.35 15.71 11.87
N ALA A 283 -0.67 16.25 12.52
CA ALA A 283 -0.52 16.91 13.82
C ALA A 283 0.01 15.94 14.88
N LEU A 284 -0.51 14.73 14.94
CA LEU A 284 -0.08 13.69 15.86
C LEU A 284 1.39 13.30 15.66
N TYR A 285 1.75 12.94 14.45
CA TYR A 285 3.12 12.51 14.14
C TYR A 285 4.14 13.65 14.20
N SER A 286 3.75 14.87 13.84
CA SER A 286 4.61 16.06 13.97
C SER A 286 4.88 16.41 15.42
N ALA A 287 3.92 16.23 16.32
CA ALA A 287 4.12 16.46 17.76
C ALA A 287 5.13 15.45 18.32
N VAL A 288 5.05 14.17 17.94
CA VAL A 288 6.05 13.17 18.32
C VAL A 288 7.41 13.51 17.73
N ALA A 289 7.48 13.83 16.44
CA ALA A 289 8.71 14.19 15.73
C ALA A 289 9.41 15.41 16.35
N ALA A 290 8.63 16.40 16.78
CA ALA A 290 9.17 17.57 17.47
C ALA A 290 9.83 17.21 18.80
N SER A 291 9.25 16.30 19.58
CA SER A 291 9.87 15.79 20.81
C SER A 291 11.19 15.09 20.52
N LEU A 292 11.21 14.22 19.50
CA LEU A 292 12.40 13.50 19.09
C LEU A 292 13.50 14.48 18.64
N GLY A 293 13.15 15.49 17.82
CA GLY A 293 14.08 16.53 17.38
C GLY A 293 14.67 17.35 18.54
N ALA A 294 13.85 17.67 19.55
CA ALA A 294 14.30 18.40 20.74
C ALA A 294 15.27 17.59 21.62
N MET A 295 15.08 16.26 21.69
CA MET A 295 15.93 15.35 22.47
C MET A 295 17.26 15.01 21.79
N THR A 296 17.37 15.18 20.48
CA THR A 296 18.55 14.80 19.69
C THR A 296 19.47 15.99 19.41
N ASN A 297 20.75 15.70 19.16
CA ASN A 297 21.76 16.72 18.84
C ASN A 297 22.33 16.54 17.41
N SER A 298 21.93 15.49 16.70
CA SER A 298 22.37 15.21 15.34
C SER A 298 21.28 14.48 14.54
N GLU A 299 21.34 14.59 13.21
CA GLU A 299 20.45 13.85 12.33
C GLU A 299 20.62 12.33 12.45
N GLN A 300 21.81 11.84 12.76
CA GLN A 300 22.08 10.40 12.95
C GLN A 300 21.35 9.86 14.19
N GLU A 301 21.32 10.63 15.28
CA GLU A 301 20.56 10.28 16.47
C GLU A 301 19.04 10.29 16.18
N LEU A 302 18.58 11.28 15.43
CA LEU A 302 17.19 11.35 15.02
C LEU A 302 16.78 10.12 14.21
N GLN A 303 17.60 9.66 13.27
CA GLN A 303 17.30 8.46 12.46
C GLN A 303 17.11 7.22 13.33
N GLN A 304 17.92 7.05 14.39
CA GLN A 304 17.75 5.93 15.33
C GLN A 304 16.41 6.01 16.08
N LEU A 305 16.05 7.20 16.56
CA LEU A 305 14.79 7.41 17.28
C LEU A 305 13.56 7.41 16.38
N ASN A 306 13.73 7.68 15.09
CA ASN A 306 12.65 7.66 14.11
C ASN A 306 11.98 6.27 14.01
N MET A 307 12.68 5.20 14.37
CA MET A 307 12.12 3.85 14.39
C MET A 307 10.84 3.78 15.25
N PHE A 308 10.75 4.55 16.35
CA PHE A 308 9.53 4.61 17.18
C PHE A 308 8.32 5.18 16.44
N MET A 309 8.53 6.12 15.53
CA MET A 309 7.46 6.64 14.66
C MET A 309 7.11 5.66 13.54
N MET A 310 8.08 4.89 13.07
CA MET A 310 7.88 3.93 11.99
C MET A 310 7.07 2.70 12.40
N ILE A 311 7.14 2.27 13.68
CA ILE A 311 6.44 1.08 14.17
C ILE A 311 4.93 1.13 13.88
N PRO A 312 4.16 2.15 14.32
CA PRO A 312 2.72 2.18 14.06
C PRO A 312 2.40 2.39 12.57
N LEU A 313 3.25 3.11 11.82
CA LEU A 313 3.10 3.27 10.38
C LEU A 313 3.30 1.93 9.65
N PHE A 314 4.34 1.17 10.01
CA PHE A 314 4.60 -0.16 9.48
C PHE A 314 3.49 -1.14 9.83
N PHE A 315 2.99 -1.10 11.06
CA PHE A 315 1.84 -1.89 11.49
C PHE A 315 0.59 -1.56 10.66
N SER A 316 0.34 -0.28 10.38
CA SER A 316 -0.77 0.13 9.50
C SER A 316 -0.61 -0.43 8.09
N MET A 317 0.62 -0.51 7.57
CA MET A 317 0.89 -1.10 6.26
C MET A 317 0.65 -2.61 6.23
N LEU A 318 1.03 -3.33 7.29
CA LEU A 318 0.72 -4.77 7.42
C LEU A 318 -0.79 -5.04 7.47
N MET A 319 -1.55 -4.13 8.10
CA MET A 319 -3.00 -4.25 8.26
C MET A 319 -3.79 -3.75 7.04
N LEU A 320 -3.12 -3.24 6.00
CA LEU A 320 -3.78 -2.78 4.78
C LEU A 320 -4.64 -3.88 4.15
N MET A 321 -4.07 -5.04 3.84
CA MET A 321 -4.79 -6.14 3.18
C MET A 321 -5.94 -6.71 4.03
N PRO A 322 -5.77 -7.03 5.32
CA PRO A 322 -6.89 -7.40 6.19
C PRO A 322 -8.04 -6.39 6.19
N VAL A 323 -7.73 -5.09 6.22
CA VAL A 323 -8.76 -4.04 6.19
C VAL A 323 -9.44 -3.94 4.82
N VAL A 324 -8.69 -4.08 3.73
CA VAL A 324 -9.24 -4.07 2.37
C VAL A 324 -10.20 -5.23 2.12
N THR A 325 -9.79 -6.42 2.50
CA THR A 325 -10.58 -7.64 2.26
C THR A 325 -11.84 -7.69 3.12
N ASN A 326 -11.75 -7.25 4.39
CA ASN A 326 -12.85 -7.29 5.34
C ASN A 326 -12.94 -6.00 6.18
N PRO A 327 -13.40 -4.87 5.59
CA PRO A 327 -13.39 -3.56 6.25
C PRO A 327 -14.30 -3.49 7.49
N ASN A 328 -15.31 -4.36 7.57
CA ASN A 328 -16.28 -4.42 8.66
C ASN A 328 -15.99 -5.53 9.68
N SER A 329 -14.88 -6.27 9.55
CA SER A 329 -14.48 -7.27 10.53
C SER A 329 -14.17 -6.62 11.89
N MET A 330 -14.27 -7.39 12.98
CA MET A 330 -13.93 -6.91 14.33
C MET A 330 -12.47 -6.43 14.38
N LEU A 331 -11.55 -7.13 13.73
CA LEU A 331 -10.16 -6.73 13.63
C LEU A 331 -10.01 -5.34 12.99
N SER A 332 -10.60 -5.13 11.81
CA SER A 332 -10.54 -3.86 11.08
C SER A 332 -11.13 -2.70 11.87
N ARG A 333 -12.24 -2.96 12.59
CA ARG A 333 -12.87 -1.97 13.47
C ARG A 333 -11.96 -1.55 14.61
N ILE A 334 -11.34 -2.50 15.32
CA ILE A 334 -10.47 -2.21 16.47
C ILE A 334 -9.21 -1.48 16.03
N ILE A 335 -8.48 -2.00 15.04
CA ILE A 335 -7.19 -1.40 14.62
C ILE A 335 -7.34 0.00 14.04
N SER A 336 -8.46 0.27 13.34
CA SER A 336 -8.74 1.61 12.83
C SER A 336 -9.14 2.64 13.89
N GLN A 337 -9.33 2.21 15.16
CA GLN A 337 -9.54 3.10 16.31
C GLN A 337 -8.23 3.42 17.04
N ILE A 338 -7.13 2.69 16.80
CA ILE A 338 -5.84 2.96 17.45
C ILE A 338 -5.32 4.31 16.94
N PRO A 339 -5.11 5.34 17.79
CA PRO A 339 -4.88 6.72 17.35
C PRO A 339 -3.72 6.89 16.37
N PHE A 340 -2.62 6.14 16.54
CA PHE A 340 -1.47 6.19 15.63
C PHE A 340 -1.71 5.48 14.30
N CYS A 341 -2.62 4.53 14.24
CA CYS A 341 -2.97 3.81 13.01
C CYS A 341 -4.21 4.40 12.34
N ALA A 342 -5.08 5.01 13.12
CA ALA A 342 -6.39 5.51 12.69
C ALA A 342 -6.34 6.47 11.49
N PRO A 343 -5.42 7.43 11.39
CA PRO A 343 -5.36 8.32 10.22
C PRO A 343 -5.25 7.56 8.91
N LEU A 344 -4.48 6.48 8.88
CA LEU A 344 -4.27 5.65 7.70
C LEU A 344 -5.39 4.62 7.50
N LEU A 345 -5.71 3.86 8.56
CA LEU A 345 -6.61 2.72 8.44
C LEU A 345 -8.09 3.10 8.45
N MET A 346 -8.48 4.18 9.12
CA MET A 346 -9.86 4.66 9.06
C MET A 346 -10.15 5.34 7.73
N ASP A 347 -9.22 6.13 7.21
CA ASP A 347 -9.32 6.71 5.87
C ASP A 347 -9.42 5.63 4.78
N LEU A 348 -8.60 4.58 4.89
CA LEU A 348 -8.68 3.40 4.02
C LEU A 348 -10.07 2.73 4.08
N ARG A 349 -10.63 2.55 5.29
CA ARG A 349 -11.98 1.99 5.47
C ARG A 349 -13.05 2.87 4.83
N ILE A 350 -12.99 4.19 5.03
CA ILE A 350 -13.91 5.16 4.42
C ILE A 350 -13.86 5.07 2.90
N SER A 351 -12.66 4.89 2.35
CA SER A 351 -12.46 4.79 0.90
C SER A 351 -13.04 3.51 0.28
N ILE A 352 -13.11 2.41 1.04
CA ILE A 352 -13.61 1.10 0.56
C ILE A 352 -15.08 0.90 0.92
N SER A 353 -15.42 1.11 2.19
CA SER A 353 -16.76 0.87 2.74
C SER A 353 -17.02 1.84 3.89
N MET A 354 -17.87 2.82 3.67
CA MET A 354 -18.18 3.86 4.66
C MET A 354 -18.56 3.26 6.01
N PRO A 355 -17.75 3.49 7.08
CA PRO A 355 -18.04 3.00 8.42
C PRO A 355 -19.26 3.70 9.02
N GLN A 356 -19.74 3.18 10.13
CA GLN A 356 -20.84 3.85 10.85
C GLN A 356 -20.37 5.22 11.40
N PRO A 357 -21.21 6.26 11.39
CA PRO A 357 -20.81 7.61 11.79
C PRO A 357 -20.19 7.70 13.19
N TRP A 358 -20.67 6.87 14.13
CA TRP A 358 -20.10 6.82 15.48
C TRP A 358 -18.67 6.26 15.52
N GLU A 359 -18.31 5.33 14.63
CA GLU A 359 -16.94 4.80 14.53
C GLU A 359 -15.98 5.90 14.07
N ILE A 360 -16.41 6.72 13.11
CA ILE A 360 -15.64 7.87 12.62
C ILE A 360 -15.48 8.92 13.72
N ALA A 361 -16.58 9.26 14.41
CA ALA A 361 -16.57 10.22 15.50
C ALA A 361 -15.67 9.77 16.67
N LEU A 362 -15.75 8.48 17.03
CA LEU A 362 -14.91 7.87 18.06
C LEU A 362 -13.42 7.94 17.67
N SER A 363 -13.08 7.57 16.43
CA SER A 363 -11.71 7.63 15.91
C SER A 363 -11.16 9.05 15.99
N ILE A 364 -11.89 10.04 15.50
CA ILE A 364 -11.49 11.45 15.57
C ILE A 364 -11.32 11.89 17.02
N GLY A 365 -12.24 11.54 17.91
CA GLY A 365 -12.17 11.85 19.34
C GLY A 365 -10.92 11.27 19.99
N LEU A 366 -10.62 9.99 19.74
CA LEU A 366 -9.43 9.33 20.27
C LEU A 366 -8.14 9.95 19.74
N ILE A 367 -8.08 10.29 18.44
CA ILE A 367 -6.92 10.98 17.86
C ILE A 367 -6.74 12.35 18.51
N LEU A 368 -7.80 13.16 18.68
CA LEU A 368 -7.72 14.49 19.31
C LEU A 368 -7.24 14.42 20.76
N VAL A 369 -7.74 13.47 21.55
CA VAL A 369 -7.28 13.23 22.92
C VAL A 369 -5.80 12.84 22.91
N THR A 370 -5.38 11.98 21.99
CA THR A 370 -3.98 11.57 21.88
C THR A 370 -3.09 12.72 21.41
N ILE A 371 -3.53 13.54 20.45
CA ILE A 371 -2.81 14.76 20.03
C ILE A 371 -2.60 15.68 21.23
N TYR A 372 -3.65 15.93 22.02
CA TYR A 372 -3.54 16.78 23.20
C TYR A 372 -2.52 16.21 24.19
N ALA A 373 -2.59 14.91 24.52
CA ALA A 373 -1.65 14.26 25.43
C ALA A 373 -0.21 14.31 24.89
N VAL A 374 -0.02 14.02 23.59
CA VAL A 374 1.30 14.06 22.95
C VAL A 374 1.85 15.49 22.89
N LEU A 375 1.05 16.49 22.53
CA LEU A 375 1.47 17.89 22.53
C LEU A 375 1.85 18.36 23.94
N TRP A 376 1.11 17.95 24.95
CA TRP A 376 1.41 18.27 26.34
C TRP A 376 2.77 17.70 26.79
N VAL A 377 3.06 16.46 26.41
CA VAL A 377 4.38 15.82 26.65
C VAL A 377 5.45 16.51 25.82
N SER A 378 5.17 16.72 24.53
CA SER A 378 6.11 17.34 23.57
C SER A 378 6.53 18.73 23.95
N SER A 379 5.59 19.56 24.41
CA SER A 379 5.87 20.93 24.87
C SER A 379 6.86 20.93 26.05
N ARG A 380 6.70 20.03 27.02
CA ARG A 380 7.62 19.90 28.15
C ARG A 380 9.01 19.43 27.72
N ILE A 381 9.05 18.38 26.90
CA ILE A 381 10.31 17.85 26.37
C ILE A 381 11.02 18.93 25.53
N TYR A 382 10.26 19.64 24.69
CA TYR A 382 10.78 20.68 23.82
C TYR A 382 11.41 21.84 24.63
N ARG A 383 10.71 22.30 25.68
CA ARG A 383 11.18 23.40 26.53
C ARG A 383 12.52 23.11 27.19
N VAL A 384 12.73 21.89 27.68
CA VAL A 384 13.98 21.49 28.34
C VAL A 384 15.02 21.01 27.33
N GLY A 385 14.61 20.18 26.37
CA GLY A 385 15.50 19.53 25.41
C GLY A 385 16.20 20.49 24.47
N ILE A 386 15.54 21.59 24.11
CA ILE A 386 16.10 22.62 23.24
C ILE A 386 17.29 23.36 23.87
N LEU A 387 17.30 23.48 25.20
CA LEU A 387 18.37 24.15 25.95
C LEU A 387 19.53 23.20 26.31
N MET A 388 19.37 21.91 26.08
CA MET A 388 20.40 20.92 26.38
C MET A 388 21.29 20.66 25.18
N TYR A 389 22.58 20.95 25.33
CA TYR A 389 23.60 20.67 24.32
C TYR A 389 24.52 19.52 24.76
N GLY A 390 24.85 18.63 23.84
CA GLY A 390 25.93 17.66 23.99
C GLY A 390 25.66 16.46 24.89
N LYS A 391 24.53 16.37 25.60
CA LYS A 391 24.15 15.24 26.44
C LYS A 391 22.90 14.55 25.92
N LYS A 392 22.93 13.21 25.86
CA LYS A 392 21.74 12.40 25.55
C LYS A 392 20.92 12.25 26.81
N PRO A 393 19.61 12.62 26.78
CA PRO A 393 18.75 12.43 27.92
C PRO A 393 18.47 10.94 28.15
N ASN A 394 18.53 10.49 29.40
CA ASN A 394 18.10 9.15 29.80
C ASN A 394 16.59 9.14 30.10
N LEU A 395 15.93 7.98 29.97
CA LEU A 395 14.50 7.82 30.30
C LEU A 395 14.10 8.41 31.66
N PRO A 396 14.86 8.22 32.78
CA PRO A 396 14.55 8.85 34.05
C PRO A 396 14.63 10.38 34.01
N GLU A 397 15.52 10.97 33.22
CA GLU A 397 15.63 12.41 33.03
C GLU A 397 14.41 12.97 32.28
N ILE A 398 13.98 12.28 31.21
CA ILE A 398 12.77 12.64 30.45
C ILE A 398 11.53 12.60 31.35
N LEU A 399 11.39 11.58 32.19
CA LEU A 399 10.29 11.49 33.16
C LEU A 399 10.32 12.64 34.20
N ARG A 400 11.52 13.11 34.57
CA ARG A 400 11.65 14.30 35.43
C ARG A 400 11.22 15.57 34.71
N TRP A 401 11.55 15.72 33.41
CA TRP A 401 11.15 16.89 32.62
C TRP A 401 9.63 17.07 32.53
N LEU A 402 8.88 15.95 32.54
CA LEU A 402 7.42 15.99 32.59
C LEU A 402 6.86 16.60 33.86
N LYS A 403 7.66 16.67 34.95
CA LYS A 403 7.27 17.26 36.24
C LYS A 403 7.61 18.75 36.33
N TYR A 404 8.49 19.27 35.48
CA TYR A 404 8.79 20.68 35.45
C TYR A 404 7.70 21.42 34.63
N SER A 405 6.96 22.29 35.30
CA SER A 405 5.92 23.13 34.69
C SER A 405 6.51 24.45 34.12
#